data_0f0d8f5e87870be5fed4224d0407656a
#
_entry.id   0f0d8f5e87870be5fed4224d0407656a
#
_cell.length_a   1.000
_cell.length_b   1.000
_cell.length_c   1.000
_cell.angle_alpha   90.00
_cell.angle_beta   90.00
_cell.angle_gamma   90.00
#
_symmetry.space_group_name_H-M   'P 1'
#
loop_
_entity.id
_entity.type
_entity.pdbx_description
1 polymer ?
#
loop_
_entity_poly.entity_id
_entity_poly.type
_entity_poly.pdbx_seq_one_letter_code
_entity_poly.pdbx_strand_id
1 'polypeptide(L)'
;MRTYLVTGGAGFIGSNYIHYMFRKYDNEIRIINVDALTYAGNLENLKDIENRDNYTFVKADITDKEAIRKVFAENDIDRVVHFAAESHVDRSIKNPEVFVHTNVMGTAVMLNCAKEAWELPDGSFKEGKKFQIGRA
;
A
#
# COMPACT_ATOMS: atom_id res chain seq x y z
N MET A 1 2.59 -14.22 12.61
CA MET A 1 2.78 -12.76 12.38
C MET A 1 1.95 -12.32 11.17
N ARG A 2 1.11 -11.31 11.35
CA ARG A 2 0.28 -10.78 10.27
C ARG A 2 1.08 -9.77 9.43
N THR A 3 1.04 -9.89 8.11
CA THR A 3 1.74 -9.00 7.18
C THR A 3 0.77 -8.03 6.54
N TYR A 4 1.06 -6.75 6.67
CA TYR A 4 0.29 -5.65 6.09
C TYR A 4 1.04 -5.07 4.89
N LEU A 5 0.35 -4.92 3.78
CA LEU A 5 0.82 -4.14 2.65
C LEU A 5 0.14 -2.78 2.70
N VAL A 6 0.93 -1.73 2.92
CA VAL A 6 0.42 -0.35 2.97
C VAL A 6 0.90 0.37 1.72
N THR A 7 -0.01 0.96 0.97
CA THR A 7 0.35 1.82 -0.16
C THR A 7 0.20 3.27 0.24
N GLY A 8 1.10 4.13 -0.25
CA GLY A 8 1.09 5.54 0.11
C GLY A 8 1.52 5.80 1.55
N GLY A 9 2.31 4.89 2.12
CA GLY A 9 2.72 4.98 3.52
C GLY A 9 3.75 6.07 3.81
N ALA A 10 4.34 6.70 2.80
CA ALA A 10 5.23 7.84 3.00
C ALA A 10 4.49 9.18 3.02
N GLY A 11 3.19 9.20 2.69
CA GLY A 11 2.35 10.38 2.79
C GLY A 11 1.95 10.69 4.23
N PHE A 12 1.23 11.80 4.43
CA PHE A 12 0.86 12.25 5.78
C PHE A 12 -0.02 11.23 6.52
N ILE A 13 -1.12 10.81 5.91
CA ILE A 13 -2.05 9.87 6.54
C ILE A 13 -1.42 8.49 6.66
N GLY A 14 -0.79 8.00 5.59
CA GLY A 14 -0.18 6.67 5.56
C GLY A 14 0.94 6.52 6.57
N SER A 15 1.81 7.53 6.71
CA SER A 15 2.91 7.48 7.68
C SER A 15 2.40 7.47 9.11
N ASN A 16 1.39 8.26 9.41
CA ASN A 16 0.76 8.25 10.74
C ASN A 16 0.11 6.90 11.05
N TYR A 17 -0.50 6.28 10.04
CA TYR A 17 -1.05 4.94 10.20
C TYR A 17 0.03 3.92 10.52
N ILE A 18 1.17 3.95 9.81
CA ILE A 18 2.29 3.03 10.07
C ILE A 18 2.83 3.22 11.48
N HIS A 19 3.04 4.45 11.92
CA HIS A 19 3.49 4.73 13.30
C HIS A 19 2.49 4.21 14.32
N TYR A 20 1.19 4.43 14.09
CA TYR A 20 0.14 3.92 14.97
C TYR A 20 0.19 2.41 15.08
N MET A 21 0.34 1.70 13.96
CA MET A 21 0.35 0.24 13.93
C MET A 21 1.55 -0.31 14.71
N PHE A 22 2.73 0.28 14.56
CA PHE A 22 3.90 -0.16 15.30
C PHE A 22 3.81 0.16 16.79
N ARG A 23 3.19 1.28 17.16
CA ARG A 23 2.94 1.57 18.59
C ARG A 23 1.99 0.56 19.21
N LYS A 24 0.97 0.14 18.46
CA LYS A 24 -0.06 -0.77 18.97
C LYS A 24 0.38 -2.22 18.99
N TYR A 25 1.03 -2.68 17.93
CA TYR A 25 1.34 -4.10 17.74
C TYR A 25 2.83 -4.45 17.84
N ASP A 26 3.70 -3.45 17.73
CA ASP A 26 5.16 -3.60 17.81
C ASP A 26 5.69 -4.74 16.91
N ASN A 27 6.22 -5.81 17.49
CA ASN A 27 6.79 -6.92 16.73
C ASN A 27 5.78 -8.00 16.34
N GLU A 28 4.50 -7.81 16.66
CA GLU A 28 3.45 -8.77 16.33
C GLU A 28 3.01 -8.71 14.87
N ILE A 29 3.41 -7.67 14.15
CA ILE A 29 3.06 -7.47 12.75
C ILE A 29 4.29 -7.15 11.91
N ARG A 30 4.13 -7.30 10.61
CA ARG A 30 5.10 -6.86 9.60
C ARG A 30 4.41 -5.89 8.66
N ILE A 31 5.10 -4.83 8.27
CA ILE A 31 4.59 -3.85 7.31
C ILE A 31 5.51 -3.76 6.11
N ILE A 32 4.92 -3.90 4.91
CA ILE A 32 5.57 -3.61 3.65
C ILE A 32 4.92 -2.33 3.13
N ASN A 33 5.71 -1.27 3.00
CA ASN A 33 5.23 0.02 2.53
C ASN A 33 5.60 0.21 1.08
N VAL A 34 4.61 0.39 0.21
CA VAL A 34 4.81 0.69 -1.22
C VAL A 34 4.42 2.13 -1.47
N ASP A 35 5.36 2.92 -1.97
CA ASP A 35 5.13 4.32 -2.27
C ASP A 35 5.98 4.73 -3.47
N ALA A 36 5.39 5.46 -4.41
CA ALA A 36 6.12 5.97 -5.58
C ALA A 36 6.96 7.20 -5.25
N LEU A 37 6.78 7.78 -4.06
CA LEU A 37 7.47 8.99 -3.61
C LEU A 37 7.22 10.17 -4.56
N THR A 38 5.97 10.37 -4.93
CA THR A 38 5.55 11.56 -5.68
C THR A 38 5.50 12.78 -4.76
N TYR A 39 4.93 13.87 -5.21
CA TYR A 39 4.96 15.14 -4.46
C TYR A 39 4.48 15.03 -3.01
N ALA A 40 3.61 14.09 -2.70
CA ALA A 40 3.07 13.91 -1.34
C ALA A 40 3.86 12.93 -0.47
N GLY A 41 4.77 12.16 -1.07
CA GLY A 41 5.53 11.13 -0.36
C GLY A 41 6.85 11.66 0.19
N ASN A 42 7.14 11.37 1.46
CA ASN A 42 8.37 11.78 2.09
C ASN A 42 8.85 10.72 3.09
N LEU A 43 9.98 10.09 2.79
CA LEU A 43 10.56 9.05 3.65
C LEU A 43 10.99 9.56 5.02
N GLU A 44 11.23 10.86 5.18
CA GLU A 44 11.54 11.45 6.49
C GLU A 44 10.42 11.20 7.50
N ASN A 45 9.18 11.08 7.03
CA ASN A 45 8.04 10.77 7.88
C ASN A 45 8.15 9.41 8.57
N LEU A 46 9.01 8.53 8.06
CA LEU A 46 9.16 7.16 8.54
C LEU A 46 10.59 6.85 9.03
N LYS A 47 11.40 7.90 9.23
CA LYS A 47 12.79 7.74 9.63
C LYS A 47 12.95 6.94 10.93
N ASP A 48 12.03 7.12 11.88
CA ASP A 48 12.09 6.46 13.18
C ASP A 48 11.94 4.95 13.10
N ILE A 49 11.31 4.43 12.05
CA ILE A 49 10.99 3.01 11.93
C ILE A 49 11.67 2.32 10.75
N GLU A 50 12.44 3.06 9.96
CA GLU A 50 13.00 2.53 8.70
C GLU A 50 13.97 1.36 8.91
N ASN A 51 14.58 1.25 10.06
CA ASN A 51 15.55 0.18 10.37
C ASN A 51 14.94 -1.00 11.13
N ARG A 52 13.62 -1.02 11.33
CA ARG A 52 12.99 -2.16 12.00
C ARG A 52 13.07 -3.42 11.12
N ASP A 53 13.32 -4.57 11.75
CA ASP A 53 13.38 -5.85 11.04
C ASP A 53 12.04 -6.25 10.41
N ASN A 54 10.93 -5.75 10.97
CA ASN A 54 9.58 -6.03 10.51
C ASN A 54 8.99 -4.91 9.64
N TYR A 55 9.84 -4.08 9.05
CA TYR A 55 9.45 -3.02 8.13
C TYR A 55 10.27 -3.11 6.85
N THR A 56 9.60 -3.03 5.70
CA THR A 56 10.24 -3.02 4.39
C THR A 56 9.62 -1.90 3.54
N PHE A 57 10.47 -1.11 2.90
CA PHE A 57 10.04 -0.10 1.94
C PHE A 57 10.27 -0.59 0.51
N VAL A 58 9.26 -0.43 -0.35
CA VAL A 58 9.35 -0.72 -1.77
C VAL A 58 8.95 0.53 -2.55
N LYS A 59 9.88 1.10 -3.31
CA LYS A 59 9.57 2.22 -4.20
C LYS A 59 8.95 1.66 -5.48
N ALA A 60 7.64 1.88 -5.65
CA ALA A 60 6.93 1.43 -6.84
C ALA A 60 5.66 2.25 -7.03
N ASP A 61 5.24 2.38 -8.28
CA ASP A 61 3.95 2.96 -8.65
C ASP A 61 2.89 1.86 -8.60
N ILE A 62 1.76 2.14 -7.96
CA ILE A 62 0.68 1.14 -7.85
C ILE A 62 0.08 0.76 -9.20
N THR A 63 0.29 1.58 -10.24
CA THR A 63 -0.13 1.24 -11.60
C THR A 63 0.83 0.28 -12.30
N ASP A 64 2.00 0.03 -11.72
CA ASP A 64 2.96 -0.94 -12.24
C ASP A 64 2.58 -2.35 -11.77
N LYS A 65 1.80 -3.04 -12.59
CA LYS A 65 1.25 -4.34 -12.26
C LYS A 65 2.33 -5.39 -11.94
N GLU A 66 3.43 -5.38 -12.69
CA GLU A 66 4.51 -6.35 -12.46
C GLU A 66 5.20 -6.13 -11.11
N ALA A 67 5.45 -4.88 -10.74
CA ALA A 67 6.06 -4.56 -9.45
C ALA A 67 5.16 -4.98 -8.30
N ILE A 68 3.86 -4.70 -8.39
CA ILE A 68 2.89 -5.05 -7.34
C ILE A 68 2.70 -6.57 -7.27
N ARG A 69 2.61 -7.24 -8.42
CA ARG A 69 2.51 -8.70 -8.46
C ARG A 69 3.70 -9.35 -7.75
N LYS A 70 4.90 -8.81 -7.98
CA LYS A 70 6.12 -9.29 -7.34
C LYS A 70 6.05 -9.17 -5.81
N VAL A 71 5.55 -8.04 -5.30
CA VAL A 71 5.38 -7.84 -3.86
C VAL A 71 4.47 -8.92 -3.27
N PHE A 72 3.35 -9.22 -3.91
CA PHE A 72 2.45 -10.28 -3.45
C PHE A 72 3.08 -11.67 -3.58
N ALA A 73 3.89 -11.89 -4.62
CA ALA A 73 4.52 -13.21 -4.84
C ALA A 73 5.61 -13.51 -3.82
N GLU A 74 6.34 -12.50 -3.39
CA GLU A 74 7.46 -12.64 -2.45
C GLU A 74 7.03 -12.63 -0.98
N ASN A 75 5.79 -12.24 -0.69
CA ASN A 75 5.32 -12.05 0.68
C ASN A 75 3.92 -12.63 0.84
N ASP A 76 3.67 -13.31 1.94
CA ASP A 76 2.33 -13.77 2.29
C ASP A 76 1.58 -12.63 2.98
N ILE A 77 0.92 -11.80 2.18
CA ILE A 77 0.24 -10.61 2.66
C ILE A 77 -1.15 -10.98 3.17
N ASP A 78 -1.49 -10.54 4.37
CA ASP A 78 -2.77 -10.80 5.02
C ASP A 78 -3.74 -9.64 4.89
N ARG A 79 -3.23 -8.42 4.91
CA ARG A 79 -4.03 -7.20 4.88
C ARG A 79 -3.43 -6.21 3.89
N VAL A 80 -4.28 -5.57 3.10
CA VAL A 80 -3.88 -4.43 2.27
C VAL A 80 -4.60 -3.20 2.80
N VAL A 81 -3.84 -2.14 3.07
CA VAL A 81 -4.38 -0.83 3.44
C VAL A 81 -3.90 0.17 2.39
N HIS A 82 -4.82 0.62 1.57
CA HIS A 82 -4.52 1.38 0.35
C HIS A 82 -4.77 2.88 0.59
N PHE A 83 -3.68 3.63 0.75
CA PHE A 83 -3.72 5.09 0.87
C PHE A 83 -3.19 5.81 -0.38
N ALA A 84 -2.50 5.10 -1.28
CA ALA A 84 -1.90 5.71 -2.45
C ALA A 84 -2.98 6.24 -3.39
N ALA A 85 -3.02 7.54 -3.55
CA ALA A 85 -3.96 8.22 -4.44
C ALA A 85 -3.49 9.66 -4.64
N GLU A 86 -3.85 10.23 -5.79
CA GLU A 86 -3.70 11.67 -6.02
C GLU A 86 -4.89 12.37 -5.38
N SER A 87 -4.63 13.31 -4.47
CA SER A 87 -5.70 13.99 -3.71
C SER A 87 -5.62 15.51 -3.75
N HIS A 88 -4.58 16.08 -4.36
CA HIS A 88 -4.41 17.54 -4.44
C HIS A 88 -5.32 18.14 -5.50
N VAL A 89 -6.30 18.93 -5.08
CA VAL A 89 -7.36 19.47 -5.97
C VAL A 89 -6.79 20.28 -7.14
N ASP A 90 -5.83 21.17 -6.87
CA ASP A 90 -5.24 22.01 -7.92
C ASP A 90 -4.55 21.15 -8.99
N ARG A 91 -3.92 20.07 -8.60
CA ARG A 91 -3.29 19.14 -9.56
C ARG A 91 -4.34 18.38 -10.36
N SER A 92 -5.49 18.06 -9.77
CA SER A 92 -6.57 17.37 -10.49
C SER A 92 -7.17 18.25 -11.59
N ILE A 93 -7.21 19.56 -11.37
CA ILE A 93 -7.69 20.50 -12.39
C ILE A 93 -6.69 20.61 -13.55
N LYS A 94 -5.39 20.65 -13.24
CA LYS A 94 -4.34 20.76 -14.25
C LYS A 94 -4.07 19.47 -15.01
N ASN A 95 -4.17 18.33 -14.33
CA ASN A 95 -3.85 17.01 -14.87
C ASN A 95 -4.90 15.97 -14.47
N PRO A 96 -6.14 16.07 -14.99
CA PRO A 96 -7.19 15.13 -14.60
C PRO A 96 -6.87 13.69 -14.97
N GLU A 97 -6.15 13.46 -16.07
CA GLU A 97 -5.79 12.12 -16.50
C GLU A 97 -4.88 11.41 -15.50
N VAL A 98 -3.95 12.13 -14.88
CA VAL A 98 -3.08 11.58 -13.83
C VAL A 98 -3.90 11.11 -12.64
N PHE A 99 -4.91 11.88 -12.23
CA PHE A 99 -5.81 11.50 -11.14
C PHE A 99 -6.61 10.24 -11.48
N VAL A 100 -7.18 10.18 -12.69
CA VAL A 100 -7.93 9.00 -13.13
C VAL A 100 -7.00 7.79 -13.20
N HIS A 101 -5.83 7.95 -13.79
CA HIS A 101 -4.85 6.87 -13.92
C HIS A 101 -4.45 6.32 -12.55
N THR A 102 -4.04 7.17 -11.62
CA THR A 102 -3.60 6.74 -10.30
C THR A 102 -4.74 6.21 -9.46
N ASN A 103 -5.86 6.94 -9.40
CA ASN A 103 -6.94 6.59 -8.46
C ASN A 103 -7.79 5.43 -8.95
N VAL A 104 -7.99 5.29 -10.26
CA VAL A 104 -8.79 4.20 -10.83
C VAL A 104 -7.91 3.02 -11.21
N MET A 105 -6.91 3.24 -12.08
CA MET A 105 -6.05 2.16 -12.56
C MET A 105 -5.18 1.58 -11.44
N GLY A 106 -4.62 2.45 -10.60
CA GLY A 106 -3.81 1.99 -9.46
C GLY A 106 -4.60 1.11 -8.51
N THR A 107 -5.82 1.53 -8.16
CA THR A 107 -6.70 0.73 -7.29
C THR A 107 -7.08 -0.58 -7.96
N ALA A 108 -7.38 -0.56 -9.27
CA ALA A 108 -7.69 -1.78 -10.01
C ALA A 108 -6.51 -2.75 -10.04
N VAL A 109 -5.29 -2.26 -10.24
CA VAL A 109 -4.08 -3.09 -10.21
C VAL A 109 -3.92 -3.73 -8.83
N MET A 110 -4.08 -2.96 -7.76
CA MET A 110 -3.96 -3.47 -6.40
C MET A 110 -5.00 -4.54 -6.11
N LEU A 111 -6.26 -4.31 -6.48
CA LEU A 111 -7.34 -5.27 -6.28
C LEU A 111 -7.10 -6.56 -7.09
N ASN A 112 -6.67 -6.43 -8.34
CA ASN A 112 -6.39 -7.60 -9.19
C ASN A 112 -5.23 -8.43 -8.66
N CYS A 113 -4.16 -7.79 -8.20
CA CYS A 113 -3.02 -8.50 -7.63
C CYS A 113 -3.39 -9.21 -6.32
N ALA A 114 -4.19 -8.55 -5.48
CA ALA A 114 -4.69 -9.17 -4.26
C ALA A 114 -5.59 -10.37 -4.58
N LYS A 115 -6.48 -10.22 -5.56
CA LYS A 115 -7.34 -11.31 -6.01
C LYS A 115 -6.53 -12.50 -6.49
N GLU A 116 -5.55 -12.27 -7.36
CA GLU A 116 -4.68 -13.33 -7.88
C GLU A 116 -3.95 -14.07 -6.76
N ALA A 117 -3.48 -13.33 -5.73
CA ALA A 117 -2.73 -13.90 -4.64
C ALA A 117 -3.61 -14.67 -3.64
N TRP A 118 -4.86 -14.26 -3.46
CA TRP A 118 -5.75 -14.78 -2.41
C TRP A 118 -6.81 -15.74 -2.91
N GLU A 119 -7.08 -15.79 -4.21
CA GLU A 119 -8.11 -16.66 -4.77
C GLU A 119 -7.66 -18.11 -4.79
N LEU A 120 -8.52 -19.00 -4.34
CA LEU A 120 -8.30 -20.44 -4.38
C LEU A 120 -8.83 -21.03 -5.69
N PRO A 121 -8.38 -22.25 -6.08
CA PRO A 121 -8.82 -22.87 -7.33
C PRO A 121 -10.32 -23.05 -7.48
N ASP A 122 -11.06 -23.13 -6.36
CA ASP A 122 -12.53 -23.27 -6.38
C ASP A 122 -13.27 -21.94 -6.50
N GLY A 123 -12.54 -20.82 -6.62
CA GLY A 123 -13.12 -19.47 -6.70
C GLY A 123 -13.37 -18.80 -5.38
N SER A 124 -13.15 -19.49 -4.25
CA SER A 124 -13.20 -18.87 -2.92
C SER A 124 -11.88 -18.16 -2.61
N PHE A 125 -11.83 -17.47 -1.48
CA PHE A 125 -10.63 -16.73 -1.07
C PHE A 125 -10.05 -17.31 0.21
N LYS A 126 -8.73 -17.19 0.37
CA LYS A 126 -8.04 -17.58 1.60
C LYS A 126 -8.64 -16.84 2.79
N GLU A 127 -8.80 -17.54 3.91
CA GLU A 127 -9.33 -16.94 5.13
C GLU A 127 -8.35 -15.90 5.70
N GLY A 128 -8.92 -14.91 6.39
CA GLY A 128 -8.13 -13.90 7.08
C GLY A 128 -7.57 -12.79 6.22
N LYS A 129 -7.85 -12.82 4.91
CA LYS A 129 -7.37 -11.77 4.00
C LYS A 129 -8.36 -10.63 3.93
N LYS A 130 -7.84 -9.39 3.87
CA LYS A 130 -8.69 -8.20 3.84
C LYS A 130 -8.04 -7.09 3.04
N PHE A 131 -8.84 -6.41 2.22
CA PHE A 131 -8.43 -5.23 1.47
C PHE A 131 -9.23 -4.03 1.98
N GLN A 132 -8.54 -2.97 2.37
CA GLN A 132 -9.16 -1.77 2.89
C GLN A 132 -8.64 -0.54 2.16
N ILE A 133 -9.56 0.35 1.76
CA ILE A 133 -9.21 1.63 1.14
C ILE A 133 -9.24 2.69 2.23
N GLY A 134 -8.11 3.38 2.41
CA GLY A 134 -8.02 4.51 3.31
C GLY A 134 -8.45 5.80 2.60
N ARG A 135 -8.94 6.77 3.37
CA ARG A 135 -9.29 8.09 2.87
C ARG A 135 -8.54 9.16 3.63
N ALA A 136 -8.08 10.15 2.89
CA ALA A 136 -7.49 11.35 3.47
C ALA A 136 -8.59 12.32 3.93
#